data_0fd03b6d3cb985cdfdf457c50c3cb428
#
_entry.id   0fd03b6d3cb985cdfdf457c50c3cb428
#
_cell.length_a   1.000
_cell.length_b   1.000
_cell.length_c   1.000
_cell.angle_alpha   90.00
_cell.angle_beta   90.00
_cell.angle_gamma   90.00
#
_symmetry.space_group_name_H-M   'P 1'
#
loop_
_entity.id
_entity.type
_entity.pdbx_description
1 polymer ?
#
loop_
_entity_poly.entity_id
_entity_poly.type
_entity_poly.pdbx_seq_one_letter_code
_entity_poly.pdbx_strand_id
1 'polypeptide(L)'
;LTAQRYSPAKTLNTKNVNGLVPVWSYSFGGEKQRGQEAQALIHDGVMYVTASYSRFVALDVRTGKRLWTYEHRLPEDIRPCCDVVNRGPAIFGDKVYFGTLDARVVALDRNTGKVVWNEKFGDHKVGYTMTGAPFIIKDQKTGKTLLVHGSSGDEFGVVGWLYARDPDTGKEVWARPMVEGHVGRLNGQPSTPTGDPKAPSWPNDPNSPTGKVEAWSQGGGAPWQTPSFDVEPNTIIVGTGNPAPWNTWKRTAKGDDPRNWPSLYTSGQAYVDPSTGDLNGFFSHTPNDAWDFSGNNPVLLFDYKDPKSGKTIKASAHADRNGFFFVTDREKLAKNDGGHPWKQNAIIGAHPFVDGITWAKGFDLTTGLPIENGNRPPEPKEGQEKGDSIFVSPPFLGGTNWMPMSYSPDSGLFYIPANHWAMDYWSEQITYKPGAAYLGQGFRIKKLYDDHVGILRAINPQTGKIAWEHKEQFPLWAGTLTTAGGLLITGTSDGFVKAFDNKTGKELWKFRTGSGIVSVPVTWEMDGEQYIA
;
A
#
# COMPACT_ATOMS: atom_id res chain seq x y z
N LEU A 1 -13.93 6.01 -0.27
CA LEU A 1 -14.00 4.67 0.33
C LEU A 1 -13.46 3.59 -0.62
N THR A 2 -13.71 3.71 -1.92
CA THR A 2 -13.37 2.73 -2.96
C THR A 2 -11.93 2.82 -3.50
N ALA A 3 -11.15 3.77 -3.07
CA ALA A 3 -9.77 4.06 -3.49
C ALA A 3 -9.56 4.25 -5.02
N GLN A 4 -10.60 4.55 -5.79
CA GLN A 4 -10.53 4.65 -7.27
C GLN A 4 -9.69 5.84 -7.76
N ARG A 5 -9.45 6.85 -6.92
CA ARG A 5 -8.74 8.08 -7.31
C ARG A 5 -9.29 8.70 -8.58
N TYR A 6 -10.61 8.75 -8.63
CA TYR A 6 -11.40 9.35 -9.66
C TYR A 6 -12.17 10.55 -9.10
N SER A 7 -12.10 11.68 -9.78
CA SER A 7 -12.87 12.87 -9.46
C SER A 7 -14.01 13.07 -10.47
N PRO A 8 -15.24 13.31 -10.02
CA PRO A 8 -16.35 13.67 -10.92
C PRO A 8 -16.22 15.07 -11.52
N ALA A 9 -15.24 15.87 -11.11
CA ALA A 9 -14.96 17.19 -11.66
C ALA A 9 -14.61 17.10 -13.16
N LYS A 10 -15.16 18.01 -13.96
CA LYS A 10 -15.02 18.04 -15.43
C LYS A 10 -14.82 19.43 -16.01
N THR A 11 -14.76 20.46 -15.18
CA THR A 11 -14.47 21.83 -15.60
C THR A 11 -13.14 21.88 -16.34
N LEU A 12 -12.10 21.25 -15.80
CA LEU A 12 -10.86 20.95 -16.51
C LEU A 12 -11.02 19.64 -17.28
N ASN A 13 -10.71 19.66 -18.59
CA ASN A 13 -10.92 18.54 -19.47
C ASN A 13 -9.88 18.51 -20.62
N THR A 14 -9.97 17.51 -21.48
CA THR A 14 -9.03 17.30 -22.59
C THR A 14 -8.93 18.44 -23.60
N LYS A 15 -9.90 19.37 -23.64
CA LYS A 15 -9.91 20.51 -24.59
C LYS A 15 -9.28 21.77 -24.02
N ASN A 16 -9.27 21.94 -22.68
CA ASN A 16 -8.83 23.18 -22.04
C ASN A 16 -7.65 23.01 -21.07
N VAL A 17 -7.17 21.80 -20.81
CA VAL A 17 -6.06 21.52 -19.89
C VAL A 17 -4.75 22.23 -20.28
N ASN A 18 -4.58 22.58 -21.55
CA ASN A 18 -3.42 23.34 -22.04
C ASN A 18 -3.37 24.79 -21.49
N GLY A 19 -4.46 25.30 -20.93
CA GLY A 19 -4.54 26.59 -20.25
C GLY A 19 -4.21 26.56 -18.76
N LEU A 20 -3.84 25.38 -18.21
CA LEU A 20 -3.49 25.25 -16.79
C LEU A 20 -2.21 26.02 -16.46
N VAL A 21 -2.27 26.83 -15.38
CA VAL A 21 -1.15 27.64 -14.92
C VAL A 21 -0.95 27.50 -13.42
N PRO A 22 0.29 27.61 -12.89
CA PRO A 22 0.53 27.59 -11.45
C PRO A 22 -0.04 28.83 -10.79
N VAL A 23 -0.72 28.68 -9.65
CA VAL A 23 -1.31 29.78 -8.88
C VAL A 23 -0.55 30.11 -7.61
N TRP A 24 -0.01 29.10 -6.92
CA TRP A 24 0.86 29.27 -5.76
C TRP A 24 1.68 28.00 -5.51
N SER A 25 2.71 28.13 -4.69
CA SER A 25 3.50 27.04 -4.17
C SER A 25 3.81 27.24 -2.70
N TYR A 26 4.00 26.16 -1.95
CA TYR A 26 4.36 26.20 -0.55
C TYR A 26 5.59 25.33 -0.30
N SER A 27 6.61 25.87 0.40
CA SER A 27 7.78 25.13 0.80
C SER A 27 7.62 24.57 2.20
N PHE A 28 7.81 23.25 2.36
CA PHE A 28 7.84 22.62 3.67
C PHE A 28 9.16 22.82 4.44
N GLY A 29 10.15 23.51 3.84
CA GLY A 29 11.39 23.87 4.52
C GLY A 29 12.38 22.72 4.67
N GLY A 30 12.68 22.03 3.57
CA GLY A 30 13.76 21.06 3.52
C GLY A 30 13.33 19.61 3.73
N GLU A 31 12.39 19.16 2.90
CA GLU A 31 12.19 17.73 2.70
C GLU A 31 13.48 17.15 2.11
N LYS A 32 13.96 16.07 2.72
CA LYS A 32 15.19 15.38 2.32
C LYS A 32 14.86 13.95 1.92
N GLN A 33 15.84 13.30 1.29
CA GLN A 33 15.78 11.91 0.88
C GLN A 33 14.62 11.65 -0.11
N ARG A 34 13.61 10.83 0.24
CA ARG A 34 12.53 10.44 -0.68
C ARG A 34 11.47 11.50 -0.93
N GLY A 35 11.47 12.58 -0.15
CA GLY A 35 10.60 13.72 -0.40
C GLY A 35 9.19 13.58 0.17
N GLN A 36 8.24 14.26 -0.46
CA GLN A 36 6.88 14.44 0.01
C GLN A 36 5.95 13.39 -0.61
N GLU A 37 5.54 12.37 0.16
CA GLU A 37 4.65 11.29 -0.30
C GLU A 37 3.16 11.53 0.06
N ALA A 38 2.84 12.62 0.76
CA ALA A 38 1.50 12.84 1.26
C ALA A 38 0.49 13.17 0.17
N GLN A 39 -0.70 12.61 0.31
CA GLN A 39 -1.90 13.10 -0.35
C GLN A 39 -2.53 14.20 0.49
N ALA A 40 -2.72 15.39 -0.07
CA ALA A 40 -3.43 16.48 0.59
C ALA A 40 -4.93 16.18 0.70
N LEU A 41 -5.57 16.67 1.79
CA LEU A 41 -7.02 16.75 1.90
C LEU A 41 -7.47 18.21 1.81
N ILE A 42 -8.52 18.46 1.03
CA ILE A 42 -9.15 19.77 0.93
C ILE A 42 -10.53 19.71 1.57
N HIS A 43 -10.78 20.61 2.52
CA HIS A 43 -12.06 20.72 3.20
C HIS A 43 -12.31 22.15 3.66
N ASP A 44 -13.49 22.70 3.34
CA ASP A 44 -13.93 24.05 3.72
C ASP A 44 -12.89 25.16 3.41
N GLY A 45 -12.26 25.10 2.23
CA GLY A 45 -11.27 26.09 1.81
C GLY A 45 -9.90 25.94 2.45
N VAL A 46 -9.66 24.87 3.20
CA VAL A 46 -8.37 24.57 3.82
C VAL A 46 -7.77 23.29 3.21
N MET A 47 -6.49 23.36 2.88
CA MET A 47 -5.69 22.20 2.49
C MET A 47 -4.89 21.70 3.69
N TYR A 48 -5.11 20.44 4.06
CA TYR A 48 -4.42 19.74 5.14
C TYR A 48 -3.38 18.78 4.55
N VAL A 49 -2.12 18.97 4.93
CA VAL A 49 -0.99 18.19 4.38
C VAL A 49 -0.07 17.75 5.49
N THR A 50 0.29 16.47 5.49
CA THR A 50 1.40 15.97 6.32
C THR A 50 2.72 16.11 5.57
N ALA A 51 3.80 16.22 6.30
CA ALA A 51 5.16 16.34 5.74
C ALA A 51 6.12 15.40 6.49
N SER A 52 7.33 15.26 5.97
CA SER A 52 8.40 14.46 6.59
C SER A 52 8.62 14.84 8.06
N TYR A 53 9.15 13.90 8.83
CA TYR A 53 9.41 14.06 10.27
C TYR A 53 8.15 14.31 11.11
N SER A 54 7.00 13.75 10.69
CA SER A 54 5.72 13.86 11.42
C SER A 54 5.25 15.31 11.61
N ARG A 55 5.46 16.16 10.62
CA ARG A 55 4.93 17.52 10.57
C ARG A 55 3.56 17.55 9.92
N PHE A 56 2.75 18.54 10.28
CA PHE A 56 1.43 18.76 9.73
C PHE A 56 1.21 20.24 9.44
N VAL A 57 0.66 20.59 8.28
CA VAL A 57 0.45 21.97 7.84
C VAL A 57 -0.98 22.14 7.34
N ALA A 58 -1.64 23.23 7.73
CA ALA A 58 -2.89 23.69 7.14
C ALA A 58 -2.66 24.98 6.35
N LEU A 59 -3.12 24.97 5.09
CA LEU A 59 -2.96 26.06 4.15
C LEU A 59 -4.32 26.58 3.69
N ASP A 60 -4.43 27.88 3.52
CA ASP A 60 -5.53 28.48 2.77
C ASP A 60 -5.44 28.02 1.32
N VAL A 61 -6.47 27.37 0.81
CA VAL A 61 -6.44 26.72 -0.51
C VAL A 61 -6.40 27.70 -1.68
N ARG A 62 -6.80 28.98 -1.48
CA ARG A 62 -6.78 30.01 -2.51
C ARG A 62 -5.40 30.62 -2.70
N THR A 63 -4.69 30.82 -1.60
CA THR A 63 -3.48 31.65 -1.55
C THR A 63 -2.21 30.86 -1.24
N GLY A 64 -2.33 29.61 -0.77
CA GLY A 64 -1.21 28.83 -0.25
C GLY A 64 -0.66 29.38 1.07
N LYS A 65 -1.32 30.38 1.70
CA LYS A 65 -0.88 30.94 2.98
C LYS A 65 -1.07 29.92 4.09
N ARG A 66 -0.02 29.73 4.90
CA ARG A 66 -0.06 28.88 6.08
C ARG A 66 -1.02 29.47 7.12
N LEU A 67 -2.00 28.66 7.54
CA LEU A 67 -2.94 28.98 8.62
C LEU A 67 -2.36 28.56 9.97
N TRP A 68 -1.88 27.33 10.07
CA TRP A 68 -1.19 26.81 11.24
C TRP A 68 -0.25 25.66 10.85
N THR A 69 0.64 25.27 11.75
CA THR A 69 1.51 24.10 11.64
C THR A 69 1.59 23.37 12.97
N TYR A 70 1.75 22.06 12.91
CA TYR A 70 2.09 21.22 14.04
C TYR A 70 3.36 20.44 13.72
N GLU A 71 4.31 20.44 14.66
CA GLU A 71 5.55 19.68 14.57
C GLU A 71 5.59 18.71 15.73
N HIS A 72 5.55 17.40 15.41
CA HIS A 72 5.67 16.37 16.43
C HIS A 72 7.12 16.28 16.89
N ARG A 73 7.31 16.33 18.21
CA ARG A 73 8.65 16.15 18.77
C ARG A 73 9.03 14.66 18.75
N LEU A 74 9.82 14.28 17.75
CA LEU A 74 10.34 12.92 17.62
C LEU A 74 11.49 12.68 18.60
N PRO A 75 11.66 11.44 19.10
CA PRO A 75 12.86 11.01 19.81
C PRO A 75 14.12 11.15 18.93
N GLU A 76 15.27 11.44 19.57
CA GLU A 76 16.55 11.60 18.85
C GLU A 76 17.06 10.28 18.25
N ASP A 77 16.65 9.14 18.82
CA ASP A 77 17.01 7.80 18.38
C ASP A 77 16.04 7.22 17.32
N ILE A 78 15.17 8.06 16.73
CA ILE A 78 14.22 7.60 15.72
C ILE A 78 14.93 7.02 14.48
N ARG A 79 14.57 5.79 14.12
CA ARG A 79 15.10 5.10 12.92
C ARG A 79 13.96 4.39 12.19
N PRO A 80 13.13 5.13 11.46
CA PRO A 80 12.04 4.51 10.73
C PRO A 80 12.57 3.70 9.55
N CYS A 81 11.91 2.59 9.22
CA CYS A 81 12.12 1.97 7.93
C CYS A 81 11.67 2.92 6.80
N CYS A 82 12.38 2.83 5.69
CA CYS A 82 11.91 3.32 4.41
C CYS A 82 11.70 4.83 4.34
N ASP A 83 12.45 5.58 5.17
CA ASP A 83 12.49 7.04 5.23
C ASP A 83 11.47 7.69 6.19
N VAL A 84 11.58 9.00 6.32
CA VAL A 84 10.83 9.84 7.28
C VAL A 84 9.50 10.34 6.72
N VAL A 85 8.87 9.55 5.87
CA VAL A 85 7.67 9.89 5.09
C VAL A 85 6.37 9.80 5.89
N ASN A 86 5.35 10.50 5.39
CA ASN A 86 3.95 10.38 5.81
C ASN A 86 3.05 10.51 4.58
N ARG A 87 2.04 9.65 4.44
CA ARG A 87 1.21 9.56 3.22
C ARG A 87 -0.11 10.30 3.29
N GLY A 88 -0.34 11.06 4.37
CA GLY A 88 -1.48 11.97 4.44
C GLY A 88 -2.30 11.86 5.72
N PRO A 89 -3.24 12.79 5.91
CA PRO A 89 -4.15 12.83 7.05
C PRO A 89 -5.50 12.19 6.74
N ALA A 90 -6.30 12.00 7.80
CA ALA A 90 -7.76 11.82 7.75
C ALA A 90 -8.45 13.03 8.40
N ILE A 91 -9.75 13.21 8.11
CA ILE A 91 -10.58 14.27 8.69
C ILE A 91 -11.93 13.70 9.13
N PHE A 92 -12.40 14.10 10.31
CA PHE A 92 -13.73 13.81 10.80
C PHE A 92 -14.15 14.86 11.83
N GLY A 93 -15.34 15.46 11.62
CA GLY A 93 -15.85 16.51 12.48
C GLY A 93 -14.92 17.72 12.55
N ASP A 94 -14.54 18.09 13.74
CA ASP A 94 -13.64 19.21 14.06
C ASP A 94 -12.15 18.80 14.15
N LYS A 95 -11.80 17.55 13.78
CA LYS A 95 -10.45 16.99 13.96
C LYS A 95 -9.83 16.54 12.65
N VAL A 96 -8.50 16.63 12.59
CA VAL A 96 -7.65 15.98 11.60
C VAL A 96 -6.71 15.00 12.31
N TYR A 97 -6.43 13.86 11.65
CA TYR A 97 -5.68 12.75 12.23
C TYR A 97 -4.50 12.37 11.35
N PHE A 98 -3.39 11.99 11.95
CA PHE A 98 -2.24 11.48 11.22
C PHE A 98 -1.37 10.57 12.10
N GLY A 99 -0.53 9.76 11.45
CA GLY A 99 0.44 8.91 12.11
C GLY A 99 1.78 9.60 12.33
N THR A 100 2.55 9.11 13.30
CA THR A 100 3.91 9.60 13.58
C THR A 100 4.94 8.49 13.49
N LEU A 101 6.19 8.87 13.26
CA LEU A 101 7.31 7.92 13.11
C LEU A 101 7.69 7.22 14.42
N ASP A 102 7.28 7.75 15.58
CA ASP A 102 7.46 7.13 16.89
C ASP A 102 6.25 6.27 17.33
N ALA A 103 5.51 5.74 16.35
CA ALA A 103 4.39 4.83 16.53
C ALA A 103 3.22 5.41 17.35
N ARG A 104 2.76 6.61 16.96
CA ARG A 104 1.59 7.25 17.54
C ARG A 104 0.56 7.64 16.48
N VAL A 105 -0.67 7.80 16.91
CA VAL A 105 -1.73 8.48 16.16
C VAL A 105 -2.08 9.75 16.91
N VAL A 106 -2.15 10.87 16.20
CA VAL A 106 -2.42 12.18 16.76
C VAL A 106 -3.69 12.76 16.14
N ALA A 107 -4.58 13.28 16.98
CA ALA A 107 -5.70 14.11 16.55
C ALA A 107 -5.42 15.56 16.90
N LEU A 108 -5.59 16.42 15.91
CA LEU A 108 -5.48 17.87 16.05
C LEU A 108 -6.85 18.51 15.80
N ASP A 109 -7.14 19.60 16.54
CA ASP A 109 -8.22 20.50 16.17
C ASP A 109 -7.93 21.10 14.79
N ARG A 110 -8.85 20.93 13.85
CA ARG A 110 -8.63 21.27 12.44
C ARG A 110 -8.47 22.77 12.19
N ASN A 111 -8.99 23.61 13.08
CA ASN A 111 -8.94 25.07 12.93
C ASN A 111 -7.68 25.68 13.54
N THR A 112 -7.13 25.07 14.58
CA THR A 112 -6.05 25.64 15.38
C THR A 112 -4.74 24.86 15.35
N GLY A 113 -4.78 23.59 14.93
CA GLY A 113 -3.63 22.68 14.99
C GLY A 113 -3.25 22.22 16.40
N LYS A 114 -4.08 22.54 17.43
CA LYS A 114 -3.83 22.08 18.80
C LYS A 114 -4.13 20.60 18.95
N VAL A 115 -3.31 19.91 19.75
CA VAL A 115 -3.50 18.49 20.04
C VAL A 115 -4.78 18.29 20.86
N VAL A 116 -5.67 17.42 20.35
CA VAL A 116 -6.85 16.96 21.07
C VAL A 116 -6.53 15.69 21.85
N TRP A 117 -5.89 14.73 21.19
CA TRP A 117 -5.36 13.52 21.80
C TRP A 117 -4.14 12.98 21.03
N ASN A 118 -3.34 12.15 21.69
CA ASN A 118 -2.09 11.61 21.13
C ASN A 118 -1.82 10.22 21.75
N GLU A 119 -2.12 9.16 20.99
CA GLU A 119 -2.10 7.78 21.48
C GLU A 119 -0.96 6.97 20.88
N LYS A 120 -0.16 6.34 21.75
CA LYS A 120 0.91 5.43 21.36
C LYS A 120 0.36 4.02 21.11
N PHE A 121 0.77 3.35 20.02
CA PHE A 121 0.35 1.99 19.70
C PHE A 121 1.51 0.98 19.60
N GLY A 122 2.75 1.43 19.54
CA GLY A 122 3.93 0.58 19.40
C GLY A 122 5.18 1.21 19.99
N ASP A 123 6.27 0.46 20.00
CA ASP A 123 7.58 0.95 20.41
C ASP A 123 8.50 1.16 19.20
N HIS A 124 8.85 2.42 18.92
CA HIS A 124 9.75 2.78 17.82
C HIS A 124 11.15 2.18 17.98
N LYS A 125 11.59 1.88 19.21
CA LYS A 125 12.92 1.30 19.49
C LYS A 125 13.08 -0.11 18.93
N VAL A 126 11.97 -0.85 18.78
CA VAL A 126 11.98 -2.16 18.13
C VAL A 126 11.58 -2.10 16.64
N GLY A 127 11.20 -0.92 16.13
CA GLY A 127 10.94 -0.70 14.72
C GLY A 127 9.51 -0.30 14.34
N TYR A 128 8.57 -0.19 15.29
CA TYR A 128 7.21 0.27 14.96
C TYR A 128 7.18 1.74 14.56
N THR A 129 6.51 2.02 13.46
CA THR A 129 6.24 3.38 12.96
C THR A 129 4.84 3.44 12.34
N MET A 130 4.40 4.64 11.93
CA MET A 130 3.23 4.81 11.08
C MET A 130 3.54 5.78 9.94
N THR A 131 3.51 5.28 8.72
CA THR A 131 3.77 6.04 7.49
C THR A 131 2.53 6.19 6.61
N GLY A 132 1.50 5.36 6.80
CA GLY A 132 0.22 5.41 6.08
C GLY A 132 -0.73 6.48 6.61
N ALA A 133 -1.65 6.93 5.77
CA ALA A 133 -2.75 7.77 6.22
C ALA A 133 -3.79 6.95 6.99
N PRO A 134 -4.28 7.43 8.14
CA PRO A 134 -5.44 6.84 8.79
C PRO A 134 -6.70 7.00 7.95
N PHE A 135 -7.73 6.24 8.25
CA PHE A 135 -8.94 6.17 7.45
C PHE A 135 -10.19 6.16 8.31
N ILE A 136 -11.17 7.00 8.00
CA ILE A 136 -12.45 7.08 8.73
C ILE A 136 -13.49 6.23 8.02
N ILE A 137 -14.14 5.35 8.77
CA ILE A 137 -15.28 4.54 8.31
C ILE A 137 -16.43 4.63 9.28
N LYS A 138 -17.63 4.31 8.79
CA LYS A 138 -18.80 4.06 9.63
C LYS A 138 -19.13 2.57 9.57
N ASP A 139 -18.95 1.88 10.68
CA ASP A 139 -19.37 0.49 10.81
C ASP A 139 -20.90 0.38 10.67
N GLN A 140 -21.36 -0.34 9.66
CA GLN A 140 -22.78 -0.45 9.32
C GLN A 140 -23.56 -1.31 10.31
N LYS A 141 -22.89 -2.23 11.03
CA LYS A 141 -23.54 -3.09 12.04
C LYS A 141 -23.78 -2.36 13.35
N THR A 142 -22.78 -1.62 13.82
CA THR A 142 -22.86 -0.94 15.14
C THR A 142 -23.24 0.54 15.03
N GLY A 143 -23.18 1.13 13.83
CA GLY A 143 -23.37 2.55 13.59
C GLY A 143 -22.24 3.44 14.09
N LYS A 144 -21.17 2.87 14.68
CA LYS A 144 -20.02 3.61 15.22
C LYS A 144 -19.12 4.13 14.09
N THR A 145 -18.60 5.32 14.29
CA THR A 145 -17.49 5.83 13.47
C THR A 145 -16.17 5.32 14.03
N LEU A 146 -15.30 4.83 13.18
CA LEU A 146 -13.99 4.28 13.54
C LEU A 146 -12.88 4.98 12.76
N LEU A 147 -11.79 5.27 13.45
CA LEU A 147 -10.51 5.66 12.86
C LEU A 147 -9.67 4.39 12.72
N VAL A 148 -9.45 3.95 11.47
CA VAL A 148 -8.68 2.75 11.15
C VAL A 148 -7.27 3.13 10.71
N HIS A 149 -6.26 2.43 11.21
CA HIS A 149 -4.87 2.63 10.80
C HIS A 149 -4.05 1.35 10.95
N GLY A 150 -3.01 1.22 10.14
CA GLY A 150 -2.03 0.15 10.26
C GLY A 150 -0.74 0.59 10.94
N SER A 151 0.11 -0.38 11.30
CA SER A 151 1.51 -0.15 11.65
C SER A 151 2.41 -0.27 10.42
N SER A 152 3.66 0.19 10.56
CA SER A 152 4.77 -0.03 9.62
C SER A 152 5.97 -0.58 10.38
N GLY A 153 6.94 -1.21 9.70
CA GLY A 153 8.19 -1.66 10.30
C GLY A 153 8.56 -3.11 10.00
N ASP A 154 8.00 -3.72 8.95
CA ASP A 154 8.26 -5.12 8.58
C ASP A 154 9.77 -5.44 8.53
N GLU A 155 10.57 -4.53 7.98
CA GLU A 155 12.01 -4.67 7.81
C GLU A 155 12.82 -4.65 9.13
N PHE A 156 12.17 -4.28 10.24
CA PHE A 156 12.75 -4.39 11.58
C PHE A 156 12.27 -5.64 12.32
N GLY A 157 11.50 -6.51 11.65
CA GLY A 157 10.99 -7.73 12.24
C GLY A 157 9.98 -7.48 13.34
N VAL A 158 9.00 -6.60 13.10
CA VAL A 158 7.84 -6.43 13.98
C VAL A 158 6.61 -7.08 13.35
N VAL A 159 5.72 -7.61 14.17
CA VAL A 159 4.42 -8.10 13.72
C VAL A 159 3.57 -6.90 13.29
N GLY A 160 3.03 -6.95 12.08
CA GLY A 160 2.11 -5.93 11.58
C GLY A 160 0.76 -5.97 12.28
N TRP A 161 0.18 -4.81 12.55
CA TRP A 161 -1.10 -4.66 13.21
C TRP A 161 -2.01 -3.69 12.47
N LEU A 162 -3.28 -4.04 12.36
CA LEU A 162 -4.36 -3.13 11.99
C LEU A 162 -5.15 -2.75 13.25
N TYR A 163 -5.48 -1.48 13.39
CA TYR A 163 -6.16 -0.92 14.55
C TYR A 163 -7.44 -0.19 14.15
N ALA A 164 -8.45 -0.25 15.00
CA ALA A 164 -9.56 0.70 15.00
C ALA A 164 -9.62 1.44 16.33
N ARG A 165 -9.85 2.74 16.25
CA ARG A 165 -9.96 3.64 17.38
C ARG A 165 -11.25 4.44 17.34
N ASP A 166 -11.71 4.83 18.51
CA ASP A 166 -12.71 5.87 18.63
C ASP A 166 -12.11 7.21 18.21
N PRO A 167 -12.64 7.90 17.20
CA PRO A 167 -12.03 9.13 16.68
C PRO A 167 -12.10 10.32 17.66
N ASP A 168 -13.04 10.32 18.61
CA ASP A 168 -13.16 11.42 19.56
C ASP A 168 -12.20 11.31 20.72
N THR A 169 -11.91 10.10 21.17
CA THR A 169 -11.10 9.84 22.37
C THR A 169 -9.73 9.22 22.10
N GLY A 170 -9.48 8.69 20.90
CA GLY A 170 -8.27 7.95 20.54
C GLY A 170 -8.21 6.53 21.14
N LYS A 171 -9.19 6.12 21.95
CA LYS A 171 -9.20 4.80 22.60
C LYS A 171 -9.27 3.68 21.57
N GLU A 172 -8.49 2.62 21.79
CA GLU A 172 -8.50 1.42 20.97
C GLU A 172 -9.88 0.71 21.11
N VAL A 173 -10.54 0.47 19.98
CA VAL A 173 -11.73 -0.37 19.90
C VAL A 173 -11.32 -1.82 19.68
N TRP A 174 -10.48 -2.05 18.69
CA TRP A 174 -9.85 -3.35 18.44
C TRP A 174 -8.47 -3.20 17.78
N ALA A 175 -7.68 -4.27 17.89
CA ALA A 175 -6.40 -4.41 17.20
C ALA A 175 -6.24 -5.83 16.67
N ARG A 176 -5.85 -5.99 15.40
CA ARG A 176 -5.67 -7.25 14.70
C ARG A 176 -4.24 -7.42 14.22
N PRO A 177 -3.49 -8.45 14.70
CA PRO A 177 -2.19 -8.79 14.14
C PRO A 177 -2.35 -9.47 12.77
N MET A 178 -1.39 -9.24 11.86
CA MET A 178 -1.41 -9.80 10.50
C MET A 178 -0.47 -11.00 10.34
N VAL A 179 -0.26 -11.74 11.41
CA VAL A 179 0.50 -13.00 11.40
C VAL A 179 -0.36 -14.09 12.04
N GLU A 180 -0.46 -15.24 11.39
CA GLU A 180 -1.26 -16.38 11.82
C GLU A 180 -0.92 -16.81 13.27
N GLY A 181 -1.94 -17.15 14.05
CA GLY A 181 -1.80 -17.59 15.44
C GLY A 181 -1.63 -16.48 16.47
N HIS A 182 -1.20 -15.28 16.10
CA HIS A 182 -1.14 -14.15 17.02
C HIS A 182 -2.53 -13.68 17.44
N VAL A 183 -2.68 -13.32 18.72
CA VAL A 183 -3.98 -12.98 19.33
C VAL A 183 -4.28 -11.50 19.18
N GLY A 184 -5.47 -11.18 18.68
CA GLY A 184 -5.99 -9.82 18.59
C GLY A 184 -6.47 -9.27 19.93
N ARG A 185 -6.94 -8.02 19.90
CA ARG A 185 -7.57 -7.35 21.05
C ARG A 185 -8.91 -6.75 20.67
N LEU A 186 -9.87 -6.80 21.58
CA LEU A 186 -11.17 -6.13 21.48
C LEU A 186 -11.45 -5.42 22.80
N ASN A 187 -11.69 -4.10 22.76
CA ASN A 187 -11.90 -3.26 23.94
C ASN A 187 -10.78 -3.43 25.02
N GLY A 188 -9.54 -3.57 24.57
CA GLY A 188 -8.37 -3.73 25.44
C GLY A 188 -8.20 -5.12 26.06
N GLN A 189 -9.03 -6.09 25.71
CA GLN A 189 -8.93 -7.48 26.18
C GLN A 189 -8.47 -8.40 25.02
N PRO A 190 -7.77 -9.50 25.30
CA PRO A 190 -7.48 -10.51 24.29
C PRO A 190 -8.76 -10.98 23.58
N SER A 191 -8.69 -11.12 22.26
CA SER A 191 -9.79 -11.60 21.41
C SER A 191 -9.40 -12.90 20.68
N THR A 192 -9.92 -13.10 19.48
CA THR A 192 -9.63 -14.27 18.66
C THR A 192 -8.20 -14.22 18.09
N PRO A 193 -7.54 -15.37 17.89
CA PRO A 193 -6.33 -15.44 17.05
C PRO A 193 -6.61 -15.01 15.61
N THR A 194 -5.57 -14.56 14.92
CA THR A 194 -5.63 -14.32 13.48
C THR A 194 -5.51 -15.67 12.75
N GLY A 195 -6.53 -16.02 11.95
CA GLY A 195 -6.56 -17.30 11.24
C GLY A 195 -6.86 -18.51 12.13
N ASP A 196 -6.56 -19.71 11.61
CA ASP A 196 -6.75 -20.97 12.35
C ASP A 196 -5.45 -21.33 13.08
N PRO A 197 -5.44 -21.31 14.43
CA PRO A 197 -4.24 -21.65 15.19
C PRO A 197 -3.84 -23.14 15.07
N LYS A 198 -4.68 -23.98 14.45
CA LYS A 198 -4.39 -25.40 14.22
C LYS A 198 -3.78 -25.67 12.84
N ALA A 199 -3.73 -24.67 11.96
CA ALA A 199 -3.20 -24.78 10.61
C ALA A 199 -1.99 -23.85 10.40
N PRO A 200 -0.87 -24.07 11.10
CA PRO A 200 0.28 -23.17 11.09
C PRO A 200 0.90 -23.09 9.70
N SER A 201 1.04 -21.88 9.20
CA SER A 201 1.72 -21.58 7.93
C SER A 201 3.16 -21.13 8.10
N TRP A 202 3.65 -21.16 9.33
CA TRP A 202 5.00 -20.78 9.74
C TRP A 202 5.70 -21.95 10.44
N PRO A 203 6.91 -22.40 10.01
CA PRO A 203 7.64 -23.44 10.71
C PRO A 203 8.13 -23.01 12.10
N ASN A 204 8.18 -21.69 12.31
CA ASN A 204 8.62 -21.07 13.55
C ASN A 204 7.45 -20.68 14.48
N ASP A 205 6.22 -21.00 14.13
CA ASP A 205 5.05 -20.92 15.00
C ASP A 205 5.20 -21.93 16.16
N PRO A 206 4.93 -21.57 17.42
CA PRO A 206 4.99 -22.51 18.55
C PRO A 206 4.05 -23.72 18.39
N ASN A 207 3.00 -23.60 17.58
CA ASN A 207 2.08 -24.70 17.25
C ASN A 207 2.52 -25.53 16.04
N SER A 208 3.59 -25.11 15.35
CA SER A 208 4.10 -25.86 14.19
C SER A 208 4.87 -27.13 14.62
N PRO A 209 5.01 -28.12 13.74
CA PRO A 209 5.79 -29.34 14.03
C PRO A 209 7.26 -29.07 14.39
N THR A 210 7.81 -27.93 13.99
CA THR A 210 9.23 -27.59 14.27
C THR A 210 9.42 -26.88 15.61
N GLY A 211 8.36 -26.31 16.20
CA GLY A 211 8.38 -25.66 17.51
C GLY A 211 9.26 -24.41 17.66
N LYS A 212 9.75 -23.83 16.56
CA LYS A 212 10.54 -22.59 16.58
C LYS A 212 9.63 -21.36 16.62
N VAL A 213 10.11 -20.27 17.21
CA VAL A 213 9.29 -19.03 17.41
C VAL A 213 9.93 -17.74 16.88
N GLU A 214 11.21 -17.76 16.44
CA GLU A 214 11.92 -16.53 16.05
C GLU A 214 11.23 -15.79 14.91
N ALA A 215 11.14 -16.37 13.70
CA ALA A 215 10.55 -15.69 12.54
C ALA A 215 9.04 -15.46 12.73
N TRP A 216 8.31 -16.40 13.30
CA TRP A 216 6.89 -16.24 13.59
C TRP A 216 6.62 -15.05 14.53
N SER A 217 7.40 -14.90 15.59
CA SER A 217 7.25 -13.80 16.56
C SER A 217 7.67 -12.43 15.99
N GLN A 218 8.42 -12.43 14.87
CA GLN A 218 8.93 -11.23 14.17
C GLN A 218 8.30 -11.08 12.78
N GLY A 219 7.19 -11.71 12.52
CA GLY A 219 6.61 -12.11 11.23
C GLY A 219 6.35 -11.06 10.17
N GLY A 220 6.39 -9.74 10.41
CA GLY A 220 6.06 -8.73 9.39
C GLY A 220 4.55 -8.61 9.15
N GLY A 221 4.13 -8.43 7.89
CA GLY A 221 2.74 -8.33 7.48
C GLY A 221 2.07 -6.98 7.78
N ALA A 222 2.85 -5.92 8.02
CA ALA A 222 2.29 -4.63 8.41
C ALA A 222 1.41 -4.00 7.33
N PRO A 223 0.17 -3.58 7.65
CA PRO A 223 -0.70 -2.87 6.73
C PRO A 223 -0.34 -1.37 6.72
N TRP A 224 0.82 -1.03 6.15
CA TRP A 224 1.39 0.32 6.18
C TRP A 224 0.80 1.32 5.18
N GLN A 225 -0.23 0.91 4.42
CA GLN A 225 -0.99 1.76 3.52
C GLN A 225 -2.43 1.97 4.01
N THR A 226 -3.13 2.92 3.37
CA THR A 226 -4.52 3.22 3.68
C THR A 226 -5.45 2.13 3.16
N PRO A 227 -6.35 1.58 3.99
CA PRO A 227 -7.31 0.58 3.55
C PRO A 227 -8.40 1.16 2.64
N SER A 228 -9.17 0.26 2.02
CA SER A 228 -10.46 0.55 1.38
C SER A 228 -11.60 0.03 2.26
N PHE A 229 -12.81 0.56 2.04
CA PHE A 229 -13.99 0.12 2.78
C PHE A 229 -15.16 -0.17 1.83
N ASP A 230 -15.60 -1.42 1.82
CA ASP A 230 -16.79 -1.85 1.10
C ASP A 230 -18.01 -1.70 2.02
N VAL A 231 -18.87 -0.75 1.71
CA VAL A 231 -19.95 -0.31 2.60
C VAL A 231 -21.04 -1.37 2.73
N GLU A 232 -21.47 -1.98 1.60
CA GLU A 232 -22.58 -2.95 1.58
C GLU A 232 -22.27 -4.22 2.40
N PRO A 233 -21.14 -4.92 2.15
CA PRO A 233 -20.77 -6.06 2.99
C PRO A 233 -20.14 -5.65 4.32
N ASN A 234 -20.01 -4.35 4.60
CA ASN A 234 -19.41 -3.82 5.83
C ASN A 234 -18.02 -4.42 6.09
N THR A 235 -17.10 -4.25 5.15
CA THR A 235 -15.78 -4.91 5.18
C THR A 235 -14.66 -3.94 4.91
N ILE A 236 -13.65 -3.92 5.78
CA ILE A 236 -12.37 -3.25 5.54
C ILE A 236 -11.52 -4.18 4.67
N ILE A 237 -10.92 -3.62 3.61
CA ILE A 237 -10.00 -4.36 2.74
C ILE A 237 -8.65 -3.65 2.78
N VAL A 238 -7.61 -4.36 3.21
CA VAL A 238 -6.28 -3.79 3.39
C VAL A 238 -5.20 -4.71 2.86
N GLY A 239 -4.21 -4.12 2.18
CA GLY A 239 -2.99 -4.83 1.81
C GLY A 239 -2.10 -5.09 3.02
N THR A 240 -1.40 -6.23 3.02
CA THR A 240 -0.45 -6.61 4.07
C THR A 240 0.97 -6.65 3.53
N GLY A 241 1.93 -6.26 4.36
CA GLY A 241 3.35 -6.20 4.03
C GLY A 241 4.01 -7.56 3.85
N ASN A 242 5.27 -7.50 3.49
CA ASN A 242 6.12 -8.67 3.37
C ASN A 242 6.27 -9.42 4.70
N PRO A 243 6.58 -10.72 4.65
CA PRO A 243 7.01 -11.45 5.83
C PRO A 243 8.43 -11.01 6.25
N ALA A 244 8.73 -11.10 7.55
CA ALA A 244 10.07 -10.87 8.08
C ALA A 244 10.67 -12.18 8.67
N PRO A 245 11.97 -12.44 8.41
CA PRO A 245 12.84 -11.73 7.46
C PRO A 245 12.47 -12.02 6.00
N TRP A 246 13.03 -11.27 5.03
CA TRP A 246 12.83 -11.56 3.60
C TRP A 246 13.40 -12.93 3.23
N ASN A 247 14.46 -13.38 3.93
CA ASN A 247 15.06 -14.69 3.74
C ASN A 247 14.03 -15.82 3.97
N THR A 248 13.56 -16.40 2.87
CA THR A 248 12.57 -17.48 2.85
C THR A 248 13.00 -18.71 3.67
N TRP A 249 14.31 -19.02 3.74
CA TRP A 249 14.84 -20.19 4.44
C TRP A 249 14.72 -20.09 5.96
N LYS A 250 14.63 -18.87 6.49
CA LYS A 250 14.31 -18.63 7.92
C LYS A 250 12.84 -18.88 8.24
N ARG A 251 11.99 -18.96 7.22
CA ARG A 251 10.53 -19.16 7.28
C ARG A 251 10.09 -20.45 6.60
N THR A 252 11.03 -21.38 6.42
CA THR A 252 10.81 -22.71 5.83
C THR A 252 11.39 -23.75 6.78
N ALA A 253 10.69 -24.87 6.99
CA ALA A 253 11.24 -25.98 7.75
C ALA A 253 12.47 -26.56 7.03
N LYS A 254 13.50 -26.95 7.78
CA LYS A 254 14.76 -27.43 7.22
C LYS A 254 14.53 -28.60 6.26
N GLY A 255 14.98 -28.44 5.02
CA GLY A 255 14.87 -29.47 3.97
C GLY A 255 13.51 -29.55 3.29
N ASP A 256 12.57 -28.63 3.60
CA ASP A 256 11.27 -28.58 2.97
C ASP A 256 11.22 -27.50 1.86
N ASP A 257 10.15 -27.53 1.08
CA ASP A 257 9.86 -26.56 0.03
C ASP A 257 9.22 -25.30 0.63
N PRO A 258 9.77 -24.09 0.38
CA PRO A 258 9.17 -22.83 0.84
C PRO A 258 7.69 -22.67 0.48
N ARG A 259 7.22 -23.28 -0.62
CA ARG A 259 5.81 -23.23 -1.06
C ARG A 259 4.84 -23.91 -0.11
N ASN A 260 5.33 -24.78 0.78
CA ASN A 260 4.53 -25.41 1.83
C ASN A 260 4.31 -24.49 3.05
N TRP A 261 5.01 -23.35 3.11
CA TRP A 261 5.04 -22.44 4.25
C TRP A 261 4.62 -21.03 3.85
N PRO A 262 3.36 -20.76 3.53
CA PRO A 262 2.91 -19.50 2.92
C PRO A 262 3.09 -18.25 3.77
N SER A 263 3.43 -18.35 5.04
CA SER A 263 3.66 -17.22 5.97
C SER A 263 2.45 -16.28 6.07
N LEU A 264 1.28 -16.84 6.43
CA LEU A 264 0.03 -16.09 6.55
C LEU A 264 0.06 -15.10 7.73
N TYR A 265 -0.46 -13.92 7.60
CA TYR A 265 -1.21 -13.29 6.50
C TYR A 265 -0.38 -12.15 5.91
N THR A 266 0.74 -12.46 5.28
CA THR A 266 1.66 -11.49 4.67
C THR A 266 1.51 -11.45 3.16
N SER A 267 1.97 -10.39 2.52
CA SER A 267 2.01 -10.18 1.04
C SER A 267 0.71 -10.54 0.34
N GLY A 268 -0.39 -9.89 0.79
CA GLY A 268 -1.72 -10.15 0.26
C GLY A 268 -2.73 -9.06 0.60
N GLN A 269 -4.00 -9.37 0.46
CA GLN A 269 -5.10 -8.49 0.87
C GLN A 269 -5.99 -9.18 1.90
N ALA A 270 -6.21 -8.52 3.02
CA ALA A 270 -7.02 -8.98 4.15
C ALA A 270 -8.41 -8.32 4.13
N TYR A 271 -9.42 -9.11 4.45
CA TYR A 271 -10.83 -8.71 4.57
C TYR A 271 -11.22 -8.78 6.04
N VAL A 272 -11.50 -7.62 6.66
CA VAL A 272 -11.63 -7.49 8.11
C VAL A 272 -13.00 -6.94 8.49
N ASP A 273 -13.63 -7.57 9.48
CA ASP A 273 -14.89 -7.08 10.08
C ASP A 273 -14.62 -5.78 10.88
N PRO A 274 -15.24 -4.66 10.52
CA PRO A 274 -14.98 -3.40 11.21
C PRO A 274 -15.49 -3.37 12.66
N SER A 275 -16.43 -4.25 13.03
CA SER A 275 -17.00 -4.28 14.37
C SER A 275 -16.09 -4.95 15.40
N THR A 276 -15.33 -5.97 14.98
CA THR A 276 -14.54 -6.83 15.88
C THR A 276 -13.05 -6.87 15.53
N GLY A 277 -12.69 -6.47 14.30
CA GLY A 277 -11.35 -6.64 13.75
C GLY A 277 -11.06 -8.09 13.32
N ASP A 278 -12.03 -8.99 13.29
CA ASP A 278 -11.82 -10.36 12.87
C ASP A 278 -11.52 -10.45 11.38
N LEU A 279 -10.61 -11.36 11.02
CA LEU A 279 -10.22 -11.62 9.64
C LEU A 279 -11.24 -12.57 9.01
N ASN A 280 -12.07 -12.05 8.10
CA ASN A 280 -13.11 -12.81 7.41
C ASN A 280 -12.60 -13.52 6.15
N GLY A 281 -11.55 -12.98 5.52
CA GLY A 281 -10.98 -13.56 4.31
C GLY A 281 -9.59 -13.00 4.02
N PHE A 282 -8.87 -13.70 3.15
CA PHE A 282 -7.53 -13.32 2.72
C PHE A 282 -7.23 -13.85 1.32
N PHE A 283 -6.50 -13.09 0.55
CA PHE A 283 -5.89 -13.56 -0.70
C PHE A 283 -4.40 -13.22 -0.69
N SER A 284 -3.55 -14.24 -0.78
CA SER A 284 -2.09 -14.05 -0.87
C SER A 284 -1.67 -13.79 -2.32
N HIS A 285 -1.09 -12.62 -2.57
CA HIS A 285 -0.51 -12.29 -3.87
C HIS A 285 0.81 -13.01 -4.10
N THR A 286 1.59 -13.21 -3.03
CA THR A 286 2.90 -13.86 -3.07
C THR A 286 3.09 -14.73 -1.83
N PRO A 287 2.58 -15.99 -1.83
CA PRO A 287 2.77 -16.90 -0.71
C PRO A 287 4.25 -17.13 -0.41
N ASN A 288 4.66 -17.08 0.87
CA ASN A 288 6.07 -17.15 1.28
C ASN A 288 6.95 -16.18 0.48
N ASP A 289 6.57 -14.92 0.43
CA ASP A 289 7.26 -13.86 -0.32
C ASP A 289 8.76 -13.80 0.05
N ALA A 290 9.62 -14.15 -0.91
CA ALA A 290 11.07 -14.14 -0.76
C ALA A 290 11.73 -12.89 -1.35
N TRP A 291 10.95 -11.94 -1.87
CA TRP A 291 11.41 -10.83 -2.71
C TRP A 291 11.00 -9.45 -2.20
N ASP A 292 10.29 -9.36 -1.07
CA ASP A 292 9.69 -8.13 -0.55
C ASP A 292 8.64 -7.54 -1.50
N PHE A 293 7.78 -8.36 -2.05
CA PHE A 293 6.75 -7.86 -2.97
C PHE A 293 5.57 -7.21 -2.27
N SER A 294 5.34 -7.43 -1.00
CA SER A 294 4.32 -6.74 -0.18
C SER A 294 2.99 -6.42 -0.89
N GLY A 295 1.87 -6.92 -0.44
CA GLY A 295 0.56 -6.63 -1.02
C GLY A 295 -0.05 -5.26 -0.67
N ASN A 296 0.74 -4.23 -0.41
CA ASN A 296 0.27 -3.01 0.27
C ASN A 296 -0.29 -1.89 -0.59
N ASN A 297 -0.19 -1.95 -1.92
CA ASN A 297 -0.84 -0.93 -2.74
C ASN A 297 -2.34 -0.84 -2.41
N PRO A 298 -2.95 0.35 -2.43
CA PRO A 298 -4.38 0.47 -2.18
C PRO A 298 -5.20 -0.45 -3.07
N VAL A 299 -6.10 -1.21 -2.46
CA VAL A 299 -7.02 -2.10 -3.18
C VAL A 299 -8.20 -1.29 -3.69
N LEU A 300 -8.39 -1.19 -5.00
CA LEU A 300 -9.48 -0.42 -5.60
C LEU A 300 -10.73 -1.28 -5.73
N LEU A 301 -11.88 -0.73 -5.35
CA LEU A 301 -13.17 -1.39 -5.45
C LEU A 301 -13.92 -0.89 -6.68
N PHE A 302 -14.41 -1.80 -7.52
CA PHE A 302 -15.16 -1.46 -8.73
C PHE A 302 -16.15 -2.56 -9.12
N ASP A 303 -17.04 -2.24 -10.06
CA ASP A 303 -17.98 -3.18 -10.63
C ASP A 303 -17.38 -3.77 -11.91
N TYR A 304 -17.07 -5.06 -11.88
CA TYR A 304 -16.51 -5.81 -13.00
C TYR A 304 -17.66 -6.41 -13.83
N LYS A 305 -17.75 -6.03 -15.09
CA LYS A 305 -18.68 -6.67 -16.01
C LYS A 305 -18.02 -7.89 -16.64
N ASP A 306 -18.44 -9.08 -16.22
CA ASP A 306 -17.89 -10.33 -16.76
C ASP A 306 -18.23 -10.46 -18.25
N PRO A 307 -17.24 -10.50 -19.15
CA PRO A 307 -17.49 -10.58 -20.59
C PRO A 307 -18.10 -11.91 -21.04
N LYS A 308 -18.00 -12.97 -20.23
CA LYS A 308 -18.55 -14.29 -20.57
C LYS A 308 -20.01 -14.42 -20.19
N SER A 309 -20.38 -14.01 -18.99
CA SER A 309 -21.75 -14.16 -18.47
C SER A 309 -22.59 -12.90 -18.60
N GLY A 310 -21.98 -11.74 -18.87
CA GLY A 310 -22.65 -10.42 -18.86
C GLY A 310 -23.05 -9.93 -17.46
N LYS A 311 -22.77 -10.71 -16.40
CA LYS A 311 -23.08 -10.34 -15.02
C LYS A 311 -22.11 -9.31 -14.47
N THR A 312 -22.59 -8.48 -13.55
CA THR A 312 -21.75 -7.59 -12.78
C THR A 312 -21.28 -8.32 -11.52
N ILE A 313 -19.96 -8.35 -11.31
CA ILE A 313 -19.29 -8.90 -10.12
C ILE A 313 -18.75 -7.73 -9.31
N LYS A 314 -18.98 -7.74 -8.02
CA LYS A 314 -18.36 -6.80 -7.08
C LYS A 314 -16.88 -7.19 -6.94
N ALA A 315 -16.01 -6.46 -7.66
CA ALA A 315 -14.60 -6.82 -7.76
C ALA A 315 -13.70 -5.85 -7.01
N SER A 316 -12.53 -6.35 -6.62
CA SER A 316 -11.40 -5.53 -6.24
C SER A 316 -10.27 -5.66 -7.28
N ALA A 317 -9.49 -4.59 -7.43
CA ALA A 317 -8.32 -4.56 -8.29
C ALA A 317 -7.08 -4.13 -7.50
N HIS A 318 -5.94 -4.75 -7.81
CA HIS A 318 -4.67 -4.47 -7.16
C HIS A 318 -3.51 -4.69 -8.13
N ALA A 319 -2.69 -3.64 -8.35
CA ALA A 319 -1.40 -3.79 -9.01
C ALA A 319 -0.35 -4.05 -7.94
N ASP A 320 0.29 -5.21 -7.97
CA ASP A 320 1.21 -5.67 -6.95
C ASP A 320 2.68 -5.41 -7.32
N ARG A 321 3.55 -5.25 -6.33
CA ARG A 321 5.00 -5.17 -6.54
C ARG A 321 5.54 -6.33 -7.37
N ASN A 322 4.91 -7.50 -7.26
CA ASN A 322 5.30 -8.74 -7.97
C ASN A 322 5.13 -8.68 -9.50
N GLY A 323 4.55 -7.58 -10.02
CA GLY A 323 4.42 -7.32 -11.46
C GLY A 323 3.07 -7.75 -12.05
N PHE A 324 2.15 -8.30 -11.24
CA PHE A 324 0.83 -8.71 -11.69
C PHE A 324 -0.27 -7.75 -11.22
N PHE A 325 -1.22 -7.48 -12.10
CA PHE A 325 -2.46 -6.79 -11.83
C PHE A 325 -3.55 -7.83 -11.57
N PHE A 326 -4.05 -7.86 -10.36
CA PHE A 326 -5.09 -8.78 -9.91
C PHE A 326 -6.47 -8.15 -10.03
N VAL A 327 -7.43 -8.96 -10.47
CA VAL A 327 -8.87 -8.69 -10.36
C VAL A 327 -9.48 -9.84 -9.57
N THR A 328 -10.15 -9.55 -8.46
CA THR A 328 -10.71 -10.57 -7.57
C THR A 328 -12.18 -10.32 -7.27
N ASP A 329 -12.92 -11.40 -7.02
CA ASP A 329 -14.30 -11.35 -6.51
C ASP A 329 -14.26 -11.06 -5.00
N ARG A 330 -14.53 -9.79 -4.63
CA ARG A 330 -14.40 -9.36 -3.25
C ARG A 330 -15.51 -9.88 -2.32
N GLU A 331 -16.66 -10.27 -2.88
CA GLU A 331 -17.72 -10.87 -2.06
C GLU A 331 -17.37 -12.30 -1.64
N LYS A 332 -16.77 -13.08 -2.55
CA LYS A 332 -16.24 -14.40 -2.19
C LYS A 332 -15.15 -14.30 -1.13
N LEU A 333 -14.21 -13.37 -1.29
CA LEU A 333 -13.13 -13.18 -0.31
C LEU A 333 -13.65 -12.70 1.05
N ALA A 334 -14.61 -11.77 1.08
CA ALA A 334 -15.21 -11.27 2.32
C ALA A 334 -15.97 -12.35 3.11
N LYS A 335 -16.44 -13.41 2.44
CA LYS A 335 -17.15 -14.54 3.06
C LYS A 335 -16.28 -15.77 3.29
N ASN A 336 -15.02 -15.72 2.85
CA ASN A 336 -14.09 -16.85 2.77
C ASN A 336 -14.66 -18.05 1.98
N ASP A 337 -15.52 -17.77 1.00
CA ASP A 337 -16.16 -18.79 0.15
C ASP A 337 -15.21 -19.33 -0.95
N GLY A 338 -14.00 -18.82 -1.00
CA GLY A 338 -13.02 -19.13 -2.05
C GLY A 338 -12.14 -20.34 -1.77
N GLY A 339 -12.17 -20.90 -0.55
CA GLY A 339 -11.31 -22.00 -0.13
C GLY A 339 -10.33 -21.63 0.97
N HIS A 340 -9.19 -22.33 1.04
CA HIS A 340 -8.15 -22.07 2.03
C HIS A 340 -7.51 -20.65 1.84
N PRO A 341 -7.13 -19.92 2.90
CA PRO A 341 -6.64 -18.54 2.82
C PRO A 341 -5.55 -18.23 1.78
N TRP A 342 -4.74 -19.16 1.36
CA TRP A 342 -3.77 -18.98 0.28
C TRP A 342 -4.07 -19.80 -0.99
N LYS A 343 -5.20 -20.54 -1.04
CA LYS A 343 -5.66 -21.30 -2.21
C LYS A 343 -7.08 -20.86 -2.52
N GLN A 344 -7.24 -19.72 -3.18
CA GLN A 344 -8.52 -19.08 -3.38
C GLN A 344 -8.96 -19.14 -4.84
N ASN A 345 -10.20 -19.57 -5.09
CA ASN A 345 -10.84 -19.52 -6.40
C ASN A 345 -11.55 -18.19 -6.69
N ALA A 346 -11.22 -17.15 -5.95
CA ALA A 346 -11.83 -15.82 -6.08
C ALA A 346 -11.10 -14.92 -7.11
N ILE A 347 -10.03 -15.40 -7.73
CA ILE A 347 -9.31 -14.64 -8.77
C ILE A 347 -10.09 -14.68 -10.08
N ILE A 348 -10.46 -13.50 -10.58
CA ILE A 348 -11.05 -13.30 -11.90
C ILE A 348 -9.95 -13.19 -12.96
N GLY A 349 -8.86 -12.50 -12.64
CA GLY A 349 -7.70 -12.33 -13.50
C GLY A 349 -6.43 -11.97 -12.73
N ALA A 350 -5.29 -12.40 -13.29
CA ALA A 350 -3.95 -12.03 -12.85
C ALA A 350 -3.10 -11.75 -14.10
N HIS A 351 -2.85 -10.48 -14.37
CA HIS A 351 -2.28 -10.04 -15.65
C HIS A 351 -0.95 -9.33 -15.43
N PRO A 352 0.12 -9.69 -16.16
CA PRO A 352 1.38 -8.98 -16.07
C PRO A 352 1.19 -7.52 -16.55
N PHE A 353 1.63 -6.55 -15.74
CA PHE A 353 1.61 -5.15 -16.12
C PHE A 353 3.03 -4.56 -16.29
N VAL A 354 4.07 -5.34 -16.06
CA VAL A 354 5.47 -5.04 -16.41
C VAL A 354 6.06 -6.17 -17.23
N ASP A 355 7.12 -5.87 -17.96
CA ASP A 355 7.79 -6.84 -18.82
C ASP A 355 8.87 -7.60 -18.04
N GLY A 356 9.28 -8.77 -18.54
CA GLY A 356 10.43 -9.51 -18.07
C GLY A 356 10.30 -10.10 -16.66
N ILE A 357 9.10 -10.42 -16.19
CA ILE A 357 8.88 -11.07 -14.90
C ILE A 357 9.59 -12.42 -14.86
N THR A 358 10.47 -12.63 -13.85
CA THR A 358 11.27 -13.86 -13.75
C THR A 358 10.84 -14.79 -12.63
N TRP A 359 10.13 -14.32 -11.60
CA TRP A 359 9.79 -15.14 -10.44
C TRP A 359 8.60 -16.08 -10.70
N ALA A 360 7.65 -15.71 -11.56
CA ALA A 360 6.48 -16.49 -11.92
C ALA A 360 6.09 -16.31 -13.38
N LYS A 361 5.46 -17.34 -13.98
CA LYS A 361 4.89 -17.32 -15.34
C LYS A 361 3.45 -16.77 -15.38
N GLY A 362 2.77 -16.72 -14.24
CA GLY A 362 1.36 -16.37 -14.11
C GLY A 362 0.77 -16.98 -12.85
N PHE A 363 -0.56 -17.09 -12.82
CA PHE A 363 -1.31 -17.66 -11.72
C PHE A 363 -2.30 -18.71 -12.22
N ASP A 364 -2.45 -19.77 -11.44
CA ASP A 364 -3.58 -20.71 -11.58
C ASP A 364 -4.83 -20.07 -10.98
N LEU A 365 -5.77 -19.67 -11.82
CA LEU A 365 -6.99 -18.98 -11.39
C LEU A 365 -7.95 -19.87 -10.58
N THR A 366 -7.76 -21.19 -10.60
CA THR A 366 -8.59 -22.14 -9.82
C THR A 366 -8.12 -22.28 -8.38
N THR A 367 -6.83 -22.10 -8.14
CA THR A 367 -6.21 -22.21 -6.82
C THR A 367 -5.73 -20.88 -6.25
N GLY A 368 -5.61 -19.85 -7.09
CA GLY A 368 -5.01 -18.57 -6.69
C GLY A 368 -3.51 -18.59 -6.50
N LEU A 369 -2.84 -19.70 -6.81
CA LEU A 369 -1.41 -19.84 -6.59
C LEU A 369 -0.58 -19.33 -7.77
N PRO A 370 0.59 -18.74 -7.52
CA PRO A 370 1.54 -18.41 -8.57
C PRO A 370 2.11 -19.70 -9.22
N ILE A 371 2.32 -19.65 -10.53
CA ILE A 371 3.08 -20.64 -11.29
C ILE A 371 4.54 -20.19 -11.27
N GLU A 372 5.24 -20.49 -10.18
CA GLU A 372 6.62 -20.05 -9.96
C GLU A 372 7.60 -20.64 -10.97
N ASN A 373 8.65 -19.87 -11.29
CA ASN A 373 9.76 -20.30 -12.14
C ASN A 373 10.91 -20.97 -11.37
N GLY A 374 10.76 -21.19 -10.04
CA GLY A 374 11.84 -21.65 -9.19
C GLY A 374 12.94 -20.61 -8.96
N ASN A 375 12.68 -19.33 -9.24
CA ASN A 375 13.64 -18.23 -9.13
C ASN A 375 13.61 -17.62 -7.72
N ARG A 376 13.82 -18.49 -6.69
CA ARG A 376 14.04 -18.10 -5.30
C ARG A 376 15.53 -18.04 -5.01
N PRO A 377 16.02 -17.04 -4.25
CA PRO A 377 17.43 -16.99 -3.88
C PRO A 377 17.80 -18.24 -3.08
N PRO A 378 18.88 -18.95 -3.46
CA PRO A 378 19.25 -20.19 -2.77
C PRO A 378 19.70 -19.95 -1.33
N GLU A 379 19.51 -20.96 -0.48
CA GLU A 379 20.02 -20.95 0.88
C GLU A 379 21.55 -20.83 0.88
N PRO A 380 22.16 -20.01 1.75
CA PRO A 380 23.60 -20.03 1.96
C PRO A 380 24.06 -21.43 2.40
N LYS A 381 25.09 -21.97 1.76
CA LYS A 381 25.68 -23.27 2.14
C LYS A 381 26.31 -23.18 3.54
N GLU A 382 26.49 -24.33 4.18
CA GLU A 382 27.15 -24.38 5.47
C GLU A 382 28.52 -23.71 5.43
N GLY A 383 28.77 -22.80 6.38
CA GLY A 383 29.99 -22.00 6.45
C GLY A 383 30.03 -20.78 5.53
N GLN A 384 29.00 -20.52 4.74
CA GLN A 384 28.88 -19.33 3.90
C GLN A 384 27.96 -18.28 4.57
N GLU A 385 28.35 -17.00 4.50
CA GLU A 385 27.50 -15.89 4.98
C GLU A 385 26.37 -15.56 3.99
N LYS A 386 26.58 -15.79 2.69
CA LYS A 386 25.62 -15.51 1.61
C LYS A 386 25.53 -16.66 0.61
N GLY A 387 24.34 -16.81 0.04
CA GLY A 387 24.06 -17.72 -1.06
C GLY A 387 24.49 -17.18 -2.43
N ASP A 388 24.35 -18.00 -3.46
CA ASP A 388 24.59 -17.60 -4.85
C ASP A 388 23.57 -16.54 -5.28
N SER A 389 24.03 -15.58 -6.09
CA SER A 389 23.17 -14.51 -6.62
C SER A 389 22.33 -15.02 -7.78
N ILE A 390 21.07 -14.59 -7.81
CA ILE A 390 20.15 -14.81 -8.94
C ILE A 390 19.70 -13.48 -9.53
N PHE A 391 19.26 -13.49 -10.78
CA PHE A 391 18.62 -12.32 -11.40
C PHE A 391 17.11 -12.38 -11.21
N VAL A 392 16.52 -11.31 -10.65
CA VAL A 392 15.08 -11.20 -10.37
C VAL A 392 14.50 -9.93 -10.98
N SER A 393 13.37 -10.08 -11.65
CA SER A 393 12.55 -8.99 -12.17
C SER A 393 11.06 -9.29 -11.86
N PRO A 394 10.31 -8.30 -11.36
CA PRO A 394 10.77 -7.02 -10.83
C PRO A 394 11.64 -7.17 -9.56
N PRO A 395 12.37 -6.11 -9.13
CA PRO A 395 13.16 -6.15 -7.90
C PRO A 395 12.25 -5.98 -6.68
N PHE A 396 12.83 -5.94 -5.47
CA PHE A 396 12.10 -5.67 -4.23
C PHE A 396 11.33 -4.32 -4.24
N LEU A 397 11.80 -3.35 -5.03
CA LEU A 397 11.08 -2.10 -5.25
C LEU A 397 9.79 -2.28 -6.07
N GLY A 398 9.62 -3.45 -6.70
CA GLY A 398 8.42 -3.84 -7.42
C GLY A 398 8.28 -3.31 -8.84
N GLY A 399 7.37 -3.90 -9.58
CA GLY A 399 6.89 -3.36 -10.86
C GLY A 399 6.08 -2.06 -10.66
N THR A 400 5.49 -1.87 -9.51
CA THR A 400 5.00 -0.66 -8.89
C THR A 400 5.33 -0.72 -7.40
N ASN A 401 5.07 0.33 -6.61
CA ASN A 401 5.35 0.32 -5.17
C ASN A 401 4.14 0.92 -4.41
N TRP A 402 4.37 1.81 -3.46
CA TRP A 402 3.32 2.47 -2.68
C TRP A 402 2.42 3.41 -3.51
N MET A 403 2.88 3.83 -4.69
CA MET A 403 2.17 4.79 -5.53
C MET A 403 0.82 4.23 -5.98
N PRO A 404 -0.29 4.89 -5.63
CA PRO A 404 -1.61 4.37 -5.98
C PRO A 404 -1.89 4.52 -7.47
N MET A 405 -2.42 3.47 -8.05
CA MET A 405 -3.07 3.50 -9.35
C MET A 405 -4.44 4.20 -9.27
N SER A 406 -5.03 4.57 -10.39
CA SER A 406 -6.40 5.08 -10.49
C SER A 406 -7.24 4.29 -11.48
N TYR A 407 -8.57 4.41 -11.35
CA TYR A 407 -9.56 3.82 -12.25
C TYR A 407 -10.50 4.89 -12.77
N SER A 408 -10.77 4.89 -14.07
CA SER A 408 -11.80 5.73 -14.65
C SER A 408 -13.00 4.90 -15.10
N PRO A 409 -14.18 5.09 -14.51
CA PRO A 409 -15.39 4.41 -14.95
C PRO A 409 -15.80 4.81 -16.38
N ASP A 410 -15.40 6.00 -16.87
CA ASP A 410 -15.72 6.51 -18.19
C ASP A 410 -14.91 5.83 -19.30
N SER A 411 -13.68 5.42 -19.03
CA SER A 411 -12.83 4.68 -19.95
C SER A 411 -12.85 3.17 -19.72
N GLY A 412 -13.21 2.73 -18.50
CA GLY A 412 -13.12 1.34 -18.07
C GLY A 412 -11.67 0.86 -17.85
N LEU A 413 -10.69 1.77 -17.74
CA LEU A 413 -9.26 1.45 -17.64
C LEU A 413 -8.69 1.76 -16.24
N PHE A 414 -7.72 0.97 -15.83
CA PHE A 414 -6.85 1.24 -14.69
C PHE A 414 -5.53 1.84 -15.18
N TYR A 415 -4.97 2.79 -14.42
CA TYR A 415 -3.75 3.50 -14.77
C TYR A 415 -2.70 3.24 -13.69
N ILE A 416 -1.64 2.54 -14.08
CA ILE A 416 -0.61 2.03 -13.17
C ILE A 416 0.69 2.78 -13.42
N PRO A 417 1.24 3.50 -12.40
CA PRO A 417 2.61 4.00 -12.44
C PRO A 417 3.55 2.81 -12.21
N ALA A 418 4.19 2.34 -13.27
CA ALA A 418 5.00 1.15 -13.27
C ALA A 418 6.48 1.42 -13.57
N ASN A 419 7.34 0.45 -13.26
CA ASN A 419 8.78 0.55 -13.48
C ASN A 419 9.35 -0.76 -14.05
N HIS A 420 10.20 -0.63 -15.07
CA HIS A 420 10.95 -1.71 -15.70
C HIS A 420 12.37 -1.77 -15.15
N TRP A 421 12.56 -2.51 -14.09
CA TRP A 421 13.85 -2.75 -13.45
C TRP A 421 13.95 -4.15 -12.87
N ALA A 422 15.14 -4.52 -12.44
CA ALA A 422 15.46 -5.84 -11.92
C ALA A 422 16.48 -5.72 -10.78
N MET A 423 16.92 -6.83 -10.24
CA MET A 423 18.01 -6.92 -9.27
C MET A 423 18.83 -8.19 -9.44
N ASP A 424 20.11 -8.11 -9.10
CA ASP A 424 20.84 -9.26 -8.59
C ASP A 424 20.45 -9.43 -7.12
N TYR A 425 20.18 -10.64 -6.68
CA TYR A 425 19.57 -10.92 -5.39
C TYR A 425 20.12 -12.20 -4.78
N TRP A 426 20.43 -12.19 -3.50
CA TRP A 426 20.99 -13.35 -2.80
C TRP A 426 20.55 -13.41 -1.34
N SER A 427 20.44 -14.62 -0.78
CA SER A 427 20.16 -14.83 0.64
C SER A 427 21.40 -14.58 1.50
N GLU A 428 21.19 -14.04 2.70
CA GLU A 428 22.24 -13.83 3.72
C GLU A 428 21.80 -14.46 5.06
N GLN A 429 22.78 -14.86 5.86
CA GLN A 429 22.49 -15.27 7.23
C GLN A 429 22.04 -14.07 8.03
N ILE A 430 21.01 -14.26 8.85
CA ILE A 430 20.47 -13.19 9.70
C ILE A 430 20.02 -13.74 11.06
N THR A 431 20.20 -12.95 12.09
CA THR A 431 19.65 -13.16 13.43
C THR A 431 18.95 -11.90 13.88
N TYR A 432 17.78 -12.03 14.46
CA TYR A 432 16.98 -10.91 14.92
C TYR A 432 17.69 -10.12 16.02
N LYS A 433 17.67 -8.79 15.88
CA LYS A 433 18.09 -7.82 16.89
C LYS A 433 17.07 -6.70 16.96
N PRO A 434 16.44 -6.43 18.11
CA PRO A 434 15.45 -5.36 18.23
C PRO A 434 15.98 -4.01 17.71
N GLY A 435 15.19 -3.34 16.88
CA GLY A 435 15.53 -2.03 16.29
C GLY A 435 16.63 -2.05 15.22
N ALA A 436 17.03 -3.23 14.77
CA ALA A 436 17.93 -3.39 13.61
C ALA A 436 17.18 -3.99 12.42
N ALA A 437 17.68 -3.71 11.20
CA ALA A 437 17.12 -4.31 10.00
C ALA A 437 17.20 -5.85 10.05
N TYR A 438 16.09 -6.52 9.77
CA TYR A 438 15.93 -7.97 9.80
C TYR A 438 15.52 -8.49 8.41
N LEU A 439 16.42 -8.33 7.42
CA LEU A 439 16.17 -8.69 6.03
C LEU A 439 16.67 -10.10 5.69
N GLY A 440 17.94 -10.38 5.92
CA GLY A 440 18.58 -11.63 5.53
C GLY A 440 18.72 -11.81 4.02
N GLN A 441 18.79 -10.70 3.29
CA GLN A 441 18.93 -10.63 1.83
C GLN A 441 19.85 -9.47 1.44
N GLY A 442 20.65 -9.69 0.38
CA GLY A 442 21.40 -8.63 -0.28
C GLY A 442 20.93 -8.45 -1.73
N PHE A 443 21.10 -7.24 -2.26
CA PHE A 443 20.60 -6.91 -3.59
C PHE A 443 21.45 -5.85 -4.30
N ARG A 444 21.32 -5.83 -5.64
CA ARG A 444 21.85 -4.78 -6.52
C ARG A 444 20.83 -4.48 -7.60
N ILE A 445 20.27 -3.26 -7.60
CA ILE A 445 19.25 -2.83 -8.60
C ILE A 445 19.90 -2.68 -9.98
N LYS A 446 19.16 -3.08 -11.01
CA LYS A 446 19.51 -3.01 -12.42
C LYS A 446 18.37 -2.44 -13.26
N LYS A 447 18.72 -1.76 -14.35
CA LYS A 447 17.76 -1.40 -15.40
C LYS A 447 17.47 -2.63 -16.27
N LEU A 448 16.25 -2.73 -16.80
CA LEU A 448 15.90 -3.70 -17.84
C LEU A 448 16.10 -3.13 -19.26
N TYR A 449 15.95 -1.80 -19.42
CA TYR A 449 16.01 -1.09 -20.69
C TYR A 449 16.93 0.12 -20.57
N ASP A 450 17.57 0.48 -21.67
CA ASP A 450 18.48 1.64 -21.71
C ASP A 450 17.73 2.96 -21.87
N ASP A 451 16.57 2.94 -22.54
CA ASP A 451 15.81 4.12 -22.94
C ASP A 451 14.81 4.60 -21.85
N HIS A 452 14.42 3.74 -20.90
CA HIS A 452 13.46 4.09 -19.85
C HIS A 452 13.60 3.20 -18.62
N VAL A 453 13.04 3.69 -17.50
CA VAL A 453 12.76 2.91 -16.30
C VAL A 453 11.28 3.01 -15.96
N GLY A 454 10.73 4.22 -15.90
CA GLY A 454 9.31 4.45 -15.66
C GLY A 454 8.46 4.10 -16.87
N ILE A 455 7.26 3.59 -16.61
CA ILE A 455 6.26 3.35 -17.63
C ILE A 455 4.86 3.51 -17.04
N LEU A 456 4.10 4.45 -17.60
CA LEU A 456 2.70 4.64 -17.24
C LEU A 456 1.86 3.74 -18.13
N ARG A 457 1.13 2.78 -17.57
CA ARG A 457 0.33 1.82 -18.32
C ARG A 457 -1.15 1.93 -18.02
N ALA A 458 -1.96 1.95 -19.06
CA ALA A 458 -3.41 1.77 -18.96
C ALA A 458 -3.77 0.33 -19.27
N ILE A 459 -4.41 -0.37 -18.34
CA ILE A 459 -4.79 -1.78 -18.47
C ILE A 459 -6.31 -1.94 -18.47
N ASN A 460 -6.82 -2.77 -19.37
CA ASN A 460 -8.22 -3.16 -19.39
C ASN A 460 -8.44 -4.37 -18.47
N PRO A 461 -9.24 -4.26 -17.41
CA PRO A 461 -9.41 -5.32 -16.41
C PRO A 461 -10.11 -6.58 -16.94
N GLN A 462 -10.88 -6.46 -18.04
CA GLN A 462 -11.63 -7.58 -18.61
C GLN A 462 -10.75 -8.46 -19.50
N THR A 463 -9.76 -7.88 -20.14
CA THR A 463 -8.89 -8.58 -21.11
C THR A 463 -7.46 -8.76 -20.60
N GLY A 464 -7.05 -8.00 -19.59
CA GLY A 464 -5.66 -7.93 -19.13
C GLY A 464 -4.72 -7.24 -20.11
N LYS A 465 -5.23 -6.69 -21.21
CA LYS A 465 -4.40 -6.05 -22.24
C LYS A 465 -4.06 -4.61 -21.86
N ILE A 466 -2.82 -4.22 -22.14
CA ILE A 466 -2.40 -2.83 -22.12
C ILE A 466 -3.07 -2.10 -23.27
N ALA A 467 -3.88 -1.09 -22.95
CA ALA A 467 -4.59 -0.27 -23.92
C ALA A 467 -3.64 0.79 -24.54
N TRP A 468 -2.81 1.37 -23.71
CA TRP A 468 -1.73 2.29 -24.10
C TRP A 468 -0.66 2.37 -23.00
N GLU A 469 0.50 2.87 -23.36
CA GLU A 469 1.62 3.10 -22.45
C GLU A 469 2.38 4.39 -22.78
N HIS A 470 3.03 4.96 -21.77
CA HIS A 470 3.91 6.12 -21.91
C HIS A 470 5.20 5.88 -21.12
N LYS A 471 6.34 5.92 -21.81
CA LYS A 471 7.66 5.67 -21.22
C LYS A 471 8.23 6.93 -20.59
N GLU A 472 8.90 6.78 -19.45
CA GLU A 472 9.62 7.83 -18.74
C GLU A 472 11.06 7.40 -18.48
N GLN A 473 12.00 8.31 -18.68
CA GLN A 473 13.44 8.03 -18.51
C GLN A 473 13.77 7.58 -17.08
N PHE A 474 13.12 8.22 -16.10
CA PHE A 474 13.33 7.95 -14.69
C PHE A 474 12.18 7.13 -14.09
N PRO A 475 12.38 6.47 -12.92
CA PRO A 475 11.30 5.75 -12.27
C PRO A 475 10.08 6.64 -12.00
N LEU A 476 8.88 6.11 -12.22
CA LEU A 476 7.66 6.73 -11.75
C LEU A 476 7.50 6.41 -10.26
N TRP A 477 7.38 7.47 -9.44
CA TRP A 477 7.26 7.34 -7.98
C TRP A 477 6.07 8.15 -7.42
N ALA A 478 5.29 8.78 -8.30
CA ALA A 478 4.05 9.48 -7.98
C ALA A 478 2.83 8.62 -8.29
N GLY A 479 1.73 8.86 -7.54
CA GLY A 479 0.45 8.25 -7.83
C GLY A 479 -0.25 8.87 -9.03
N THR A 480 -1.40 8.30 -9.40
CA THR A 480 -2.24 8.78 -10.50
C THR A 480 -3.60 9.29 -10.01
N LEU A 481 -4.20 10.20 -10.75
CA LEU A 481 -5.54 10.75 -10.56
C LEU A 481 -6.26 10.81 -11.89
N THR A 482 -7.50 10.34 -11.96
CA THR A 482 -8.37 10.52 -13.13
C THR A 482 -9.56 11.44 -12.84
N THR A 483 -10.10 12.07 -13.88
CA THR A 483 -11.27 12.97 -13.77
C THR A 483 -12.33 12.66 -14.81
N ALA A 484 -13.58 13.07 -14.55
CA ALA A 484 -14.68 13.01 -15.52
C ALA A 484 -14.44 13.94 -16.74
N GLY A 485 -13.46 14.84 -16.67
CA GLY A 485 -12.98 15.63 -17.81
C GLY A 485 -12.14 14.82 -18.81
N GLY A 486 -11.96 13.52 -18.60
CA GLY A 486 -11.18 12.62 -19.46
C GLY A 486 -9.67 12.72 -19.26
N LEU A 487 -9.23 13.30 -18.14
CA LEU A 487 -7.81 13.50 -17.82
C LEU A 487 -7.27 12.38 -16.94
N LEU A 488 -6.01 12.02 -17.17
CA LEU A 488 -5.13 11.31 -16.26
C LEU A 488 -3.99 12.25 -15.87
N ILE A 489 -3.76 12.42 -14.56
CA ILE A 489 -2.75 13.33 -14.02
C ILE A 489 -1.77 12.54 -13.16
N THR A 490 -0.47 12.79 -13.34
CA THR A 490 0.61 12.21 -12.54
C THR A 490 1.81 13.13 -12.49
N GLY A 491 2.76 12.80 -11.61
CA GLY A 491 4.06 13.47 -11.52
C GLY A 491 5.20 12.58 -11.99
N THR A 492 6.34 13.18 -12.32
CA THR A 492 7.56 12.46 -12.71
C THR A 492 8.72 12.78 -11.79
N SER A 493 9.69 11.87 -11.68
CA SER A 493 10.85 12.04 -10.81
C SER A 493 11.80 13.16 -11.26
N ASP A 494 11.73 13.58 -12.52
CA ASP A 494 12.47 14.73 -13.06
C ASP A 494 11.69 16.07 -12.96
N GLY A 495 10.54 16.05 -12.24
CA GLY A 495 9.86 17.24 -11.80
C GLY A 495 8.78 17.78 -12.73
N PHE A 496 8.17 16.96 -13.56
CA PHE A 496 7.01 17.39 -14.35
C PHE A 496 5.70 16.91 -13.74
N VAL A 497 4.72 17.79 -13.62
CA VAL A 497 3.30 17.43 -13.59
C VAL A 497 2.86 17.23 -15.02
N LYS A 498 2.24 16.11 -15.33
CA LYS A 498 1.75 15.77 -16.67
C LYS A 498 0.26 15.46 -16.66
N ALA A 499 -0.44 15.90 -17.69
CA ALA A 499 -1.82 15.55 -17.96
C ALA A 499 -1.93 14.83 -19.30
N PHE A 500 -2.63 13.70 -19.29
CA PHE A 500 -2.84 12.85 -20.46
C PHE A 500 -4.34 12.72 -20.76
N ASP A 501 -4.69 12.51 -22.02
CA ASP A 501 -5.98 11.94 -22.40
C ASP A 501 -6.04 10.51 -21.86
N ASN A 502 -6.99 10.24 -20.98
CA ASN A 502 -7.03 8.95 -20.28
C ASN A 502 -7.41 7.76 -21.19
N LYS A 503 -8.04 8.00 -22.36
CA LYS A 503 -8.41 6.95 -23.31
C LYS A 503 -7.27 6.57 -24.25
N THR A 504 -6.46 7.56 -24.64
CA THR A 504 -5.46 7.41 -25.69
C THR A 504 -4.00 7.43 -25.21
N GLY A 505 -3.75 7.91 -23.99
CA GLY A 505 -2.39 8.11 -23.46
C GLY A 505 -1.66 9.31 -24.08
N LYS A 506 -2.33 10.14 -24.89
CA LYS A 506 -1.71 11.33 -25.46
C LYS A 506 -1.40 12.35 -24.36
N GLU A 507 -0.13 12.77 -24.24
CA GLU A 507 0.27 13.90 -23.39
C GLU A 507 -0.37 15.19 -23.93
N LEU A 508 -1.18 15.85 -23.10
CA LEU A 508 -1.92 17.06 -23.44
C LEU A 508 -1.27 18.31 -22.86
N TRP A 509 -0.62 18.17 -21.70
CA TRP A 509 -0.02 19.28 -20.99
C TRP A 509 1.06 18.77 -20.03
N LYS A 510 2.07 19.61 -19.79
CA LYS A 510 3.07 19.41 -18.75
C LYS A 510 3.59 20.71 -18.20
N PHE A 511 3.97 20.69 -16.93
CA PHE A 511 4.59 21.82 -16.25
C PHE A 511 5.73 21.34 -15.36
N ARG A 512 6.87 22.03 -15.41
CA ARG A 512 8.06 21.70 -14.61
C ARG A 512 8.03 22.44 -13.28
N THR A 513 8.04 21.71 -12.17
CA THR A 513 7.95 22.24 -10.80
C THR A 513 9.30 22.58 -10.18
N GLY A 514 10.40 22.14 -10.75
CA GLY A 514 11.76 22.36 -10.22
C GLY A 514 12.21 21.34 -9.16
N SER A 515 11.36 20.38 -8.79
CA SER A 515 11.69 19.24 -7.91
C SER A 515 11.00 17.98 -8.40
N GLY A 516 11.61 16.82 -8.18
CA GLY A 516 10.97 15.54 -8.46
C GLY A 516 9.65 15.39 -7.70
N ILE A 517 8.65 14.79 -8.35
CA ILE A 517 7.32 14.59 -7.78
C ILE A 517 7.16 13.13 -7.38
N VAL A 518 6.91 12.92 -6.10
CA VAL A 518 6.67 11.62 -5.49
C VAL A 518 5.34 11.56 -4.74
N SER A 519 4.56 12.63 -4.79
CA SER A 519 3.25 12.77 -4.15
C SER A 519 2.12 12.22 -5.04
N VAL A 520 0.91 12.25 -4.49
CA VAL A 520 -0.30 11.83 -5.19
C VAL A 520 -1.11 13.07 -5.56
N PRO A 521 -1.43 13.30 -6.86
CA PRO A 521 -2.23 14.45 -7.25
C PRO A 521 -3.63 14.38 -6.66
N VAL A 522 -4.15 15.55 -6.30
CA VAL A 522 -5.53 15.77 -5.84
C VAL A 522 -6.16 16.90 -6.65
N THR A 523 -7.50 16.91 -6.75
CA THR A 523 -8.23 17.96 -7.44
C THR A 523 -9.47 18.39 -6.66
N TRP A 524 -9.82 19.67 -6.78
CA TRP A 524 -11.03 20.25 -6.20
C TRP A 524 -11.57 21.36 -7.10
N GLU A 525 -12.81 21.75 -6.88
CA GLU A 525 -13.44 22.88 -7.56
C GLU A 525 -13.72 24.00 -6.56
N MET A 526 -13.50 25.23 -6.97
CA MET A 526 -13.72 26.43 -6.18
C MET A 526 -14.02 27.60 -7.11
N ASP A 527 -15.10 28.36 -6.86
CA ASP A 527 -15.51 29.53 -7.63
C ASP A 527 -15.70 29.25 -9.14
N GLY A 528 -16.12 28.03 -9.50
CA GLY A 528 -16.32 27.60 -10.89
C GLY A 528 -15.05 27.17 -11.62
N GLU A 529 -13.90 27.22 -10.96
CA GLU A 529 -12.61 26.77 -11.49
C GLU A 529 -12.18 25.44 -10.86
N GLN A 530 -11.48 24.62 -11.61
CA GLN A 530 -10.91 23.37 -11.12
C GLN A 530 -9.40 23.49 -10.90
N TYR A 531 -8.96 23.07 -9.74
CA TYR A 531 -7.56 23.12 -9.29
C TYR A 531 -6.97 21.73 -9.16
N ILE A 532 -5.63 21.65 -9.24
CA ILE A 532 -4.83 20.44 -9.03
C ILE A 532 -3.66 20.80 -8.10
N ALA A 533 -3.37 19.94 -7.12
CA ALA A 533 -2.17 20.00 -6.30
C ALA A 533 -1.43 18.65 -6.33
#